data_05e2d78028c56ba27f601ac0d5237083
#
_entry.id   05e2d78028c56ba27f601ac0d5237083
#
_cell.length_a   1.000
_cell.length_b   1.000
_cell.length_c   1.000
_cell.angle_alpha   90.00
_cell.angle_beta   90.00
_cell.angle_gamma   90.00
#
_symmetry.space_group_name_H-M   'P 1'
#
loop_
_entity.id
_entity.type
_entity.pdbx_description
1 polymer ?
#
loop_
_entity_poly.entity_id
_entity_poly.type
_entity_poly.pdbx_seq_one_letter_code
_entity_poly.pdbx_strand_id
1 'polypeptide(L)'
;MFIGRDNEIKVLKKAKDDDRPHFIAVYGRIRIGKTSLIRKAYGEDFVFQHAGLSKGGLTKQLSAFTSSLEKAGYISNRKTKNWMDAFDELRNLVLKSEKDKKIIFLDELSWMDTPRCDLLVALEYFWNSFASARNDIILIVAASATSWILSKIIHNKGGLYNRLTEEINLTGFTLKECEEFTNGKGLVLTRNQILQFYMVFGGVPYYWEFIEKGLSLNQNIDNILFSSNAPLRNEFTYVFSSIFRKPEIYLKIVKALGTKKVGMTRDEIIEKTSIDNSGALTKQLEELESCGFIRKYYAFGKKTKNALYQLIDNYTLFYYSFLEKYPTDENFWTNQINTPRLNNWMGLAFERVCLEHVKQIKMKLGISGVYTEVNSWYCKKDDEKGLFGSQIDLLIVRKDQVINLCEMKYSDTEYTIKKETDESIRKKISDLRNGTKTKFAIFPTIITTYGLVENSYSLNIQSVITLDDLFL
;
A
#
# COMPACT_ATOMS: atom_id res chain seq x y z
N MET A 1 6.55 -3.18 19.99
CA MET A 1 5.38 -4.08 20.03
C MET A 1 5.06 -4.49 18.59
N PHE A 2 4.68 -5.75 18.33
CA PHE A 2 4.31 -6.23 16.99
C PHE A 2 2.80 -6.52 16.96
N ILE A 3 2.08 -6.00 15.98
CA ILE A 3 0.62 -6.06 15.90
C ILE A 3 0.20 -6.61 14.53
N GLY A 4 -0.89 -7.40 14.53
CA GLY A 4 -1.47 -7.98 13.33
C GLY A 4 -0.54 -8.95 12.61
N ARG A 5 -0.73 -9.11 11.33
CA ARG A 5 0.09 -9.96 10.45
C ARG A 5 0.03 -11.46 10.79
N ASP A 6 -1.06 -11.90 11.40
CA ASP A 6 -1.19 -13.29 11.87
C ASP A 6 -1.09 -14.29 10.73
N ASN A 7 -1.62 -13.95 9.57
CA ASN A 7 -1.56 -14.79 8.38
C ASN A 7 -0.13 -14.91 7.86
N GLU A 8 0.58 -13.78 7.76
CA GLU A 8 1.97 -13.74 7.28
C GLU A 8 2.91 -14.46 8.26
N ILE A 9 2.72 -14.26 9.58
CA ILE A 9 3.47 -15.00 10.61
C ILE A 9 3.18 -16.49 10.51
N LYS A 10 1.93 -16.91 10.31
CA LYS A 10 1.56 -18.31 10.16
C LYS A 10 2.25 -18.94 8.95
N VAL A 11 2.31 -18.26 7.81
CA VAL A 11 3.02 -18.72 6.60
C VAL A 11 4.50 -18.90 6.91
N LEU A 12 5.15 -17.91 7.52
CA LEU A 12 6.57 -17.97 7.87
C LEU A 12 6.88 -19.09 8.88
N LYS A 13 6.07 -19.26 9.92
CA LYS A 13 6.23 -20.34 10.90
C LYS A 13 6.03 -21.72 10.27
N LYS A 14 5.01 -21.87 9.41
CA LYS A 14 4.80 -23.13 8.69
C LYS A 14 6.00 -23.52 7.85
N ALA A 15 6.68 -22.57 7.20
CA ALA A 15 7.92 -22.85 6.48
C ALA A 15 9.04 -23.36 7.37
N LYS A 16 9.07 -22.98 8.67
CA LYS A 16 10.04 -23.51 9.64
C LYS A 16 9.76 -24.96 10.02
N ASP A 17 8.48 -25.34 10.09
CA ASP A 17 8.04 -26.67 10.51
C ASP A 17 8.00 -27.68 9.34
N ASP A 18 8.15 -27.22 8.11
CA ASP A 18 8.08 -28.05 6.89
C ASP A 18 9.46 -28.69 6.57
N ASP A 19 9.45 -29.93 6.09
CA ASP A 19 10.66 -30.71 5.73
C ASP A 19 11.06 -30.56 4.25
N ARG A 20 10.95 -29.34 3.73
CA ARG A 20 11.41 -28.98 2.38
C ARG A 20 12.11 -27.62 2.36
N PRO A 21 12.92 -27.35 1.34
CA PRO A 21 13.53 -26.02 1.19
C PRO A 21 12.46 -24.97 0.90
N HIS A 22 12.65 -23.78 1.47
CA HIS A 22 11.78 -22.64 1.22
C HIS A 22 12.55 -21.46 0.65
N PHE A 23 11.98 -20.86 -0.42
CA PHE A 23 12.43 -19.60 -0.96
C PHE A 23 11.25 -18.61 -0.88
N ILE A 24 11.35 -17.66 0.02
CA ILE A 24 10.26 -16.75 0.38
C ILE A 24 10.61 -15.34 -0.06
N ALA A 25 9.70 -14.70 -0.81
CA ALA A 25 9.81 -13.28 -1.15
C ALA A 25 8.84 -12.45 -0.30
N VAL A 26 9.37 -11.46 0.44
CA VAL A 26 8.58 -10.51 1.23
C VAL A 26 8.76 -9.11 0.64
N TYR A 27 7.69 -8.51 0.17
CA TYR A 27 7.76 -7.22 -0.48
C TYR A 27 6.61 -6.30 -0.08
N GLY A 28 6.74 -5.04 -0.40
CA GLY A 28 5.81 -3.99 -0.06
C GLY A 28 6.53 -2.68 0.17
N ARG A 29 5.75 -1.62 0.33
CA ARG A 29 6.26 -0.25 0.50
C ARG A 29 7.34 -0.16 1.59
N ILE A 30 8.23 0.83 1.48
CA ILE A 30 9.14 1.18 2.57
C ILE A 30 8.36 1.53 3.84
N ARG A 31 8.91 1.18 5.02
CA ARG A 31 8.34 1.47 6.36
C ARG A 31 7.07 0.70 6.72
N ILE A 32 6.73 -0.35 5.95
CA ILE A 32 5.56 -1.19 6.17
C ILE A 32 5.80 -2.32 7.20
N GLY A 33 7.06 -2.49 7.66
CA GLY A 33 7.40 -3.46 8.69
C GLY A 33 7.89 -4.82 8.19
N LYS A 34 8.39 -4.95 6.94
CA LYS A 34 8.93 -6.22 6.39
C LYS A 34 9.97 -6.88 7.29
N THR A 35 11.02 -6.15 7.64
CA THR A 35 12.10 -6.62 8.51
C THR A 35 11.57 -7.02 9.90
N SER A 36 10.65 -6.23 10.45
CA SER A 36 10.02 -6.50 11.75
C SER A 36 9.18 -7.78 11.72
N LEU A 37 8.44 -8.04 10.64
CA LEU A 37 7.68 -9.27 10.43
C LEU A 37 8.59 -10.50 10.45
N ILE A 38 9.66 -10.47 9.67
CA ILE A 38 10.59 -11.60 9.53
C ILE A 38 11.31 -11.87 10.86
N ARG A 39 11.77 -10.81 11.54
CA ARG A 39 12.38 -10.93 12.87
C ARG A 39 11.40 -11.44 13.92
N LYS A 40 10.12 -11.02 13.84
CA LYS A 40 9.08 -11.54 14.76
C LYS A 40 8.80 -13.02 14.55
N ALA A 41 8.83 -13.46 13.29
CA ALA A 41 8.56 -14.87 12.96
C ALA A 41 9.67 -15.82 13.42
N TYR A 42 10.94 -15.41 13.29
CA TYR A 42 12.08 -16.30 13.47
C TYR A 42 12.99 -15.97 14.68
N GLY A 43 12.82 -14.79 15.31
CA GLY A 43 13.60 -14.42 16.52
C GLY A 43 15.10 -14.42 16.26
N GLU A 44 15.83 -15.22 17.03
CA GLU A 44 17.29 -15.37 16.96
C GLU A 44 17.76 -16.58 16.10
N ASP A 45 16.83 -17.23 15.39
CA ASP A 45 17.13 -18.48 14.68
C ASP A 45 17.91 -18.29 13.37
N PHE A 46 18.21 -17.06 12.96
CA PHE A 46 18.94 -16.82 11.72
C PHE A 46 20.36 -17.40 11.77
N VAL A 47 20.74 -18.10 10.69
CA VAL A 47 22.11 -18.46 10.42
C VAL A 47 22.83 -17.27 9.79
N PHE A 48 22.12 -16.50 8.95
CA PHE A 48 22.67 -15.34 8.29
C PHE A 48 21.63 -14.27 8.08
N GLN A 49 21.98 -13.02 8.36
CA GLN A 49 21.19 -11.83 8.05
C GLN A 49 22.09 -10.78 7.40
N HIS A 50 21.61 -10.21 6.29
CA HIS A 50 22.29 -9.12 5.63
C HIS A 50 21.27 -8.13 5.04
N ALA A 51 21.61 -6.84 5.11
CA ALA A 51 20.82 -5.78 4.47
C ALA A 51 21.68 -5.03 3.45
N GLY A 52 21.14 -4.85 2.24
CA GLY A 52 21.79 -4.09 1.18
C GLY A 52 21.99 -2.62 1.56
N LEU A 53 23.02 -2.00 0.98
CA LEU A 53 23.33 -0.58 1.18
C LEU A 53 22.63 0.28 0.12
N SER A 54 21.84 1.27 0.52
CA SER A 54 21.06 2.11 -0.40
C SER A 54 21.89 2.92 -1.41
N LYS A 55 23.12 3.24 -1.08
CA LYS A 55 24.06 4.05 -1.91
C LYS A 55 25.46 3.42 -1.99
N GLY A 56 25.54 2.09 -2.16
CA GLY A 56 26.81 1.37 -2.27
C GLY A 56 27.03 0.82 -3.67
N GLY A 57 28.20 1.07 -4.29
CA GLY A 57 28.65 0.29 -5.45
C GLY A 57 29.05 -1.13 -5.04
N LEU A 58 29.31 -2.01 -6.02
CA LEU A 58 29.61 -3.45 -5.81
C LEU A 58 30.61 -3.70 -4.69
N THR A 59 31.76 -3.00 -4.70
CA THR A 59 32.81 -3.18 -3.67
C THR A 59 32.28 -2.91 -2.24
N LYS A 60 31.47 -1.88 -2.05
CA LYS A 60 30.89 -1.57 -0.73
C LYS A 60 29.84 -2.61 -0.32
N GLN A 61 29.03 -3.07 -1.27
CA GLN A 61 28.04 -4.13 -1.03
C GLN A 61 28.74 -5.43 -0.58
N LEU A 62 29.78 -5.85 -1.29
CA LEU A 62 30.55 -7.06 -0.97
C LEU A 62 31.27 -6.93 0.39
N SER A 63 31.84 -5.76 0.69
CA SER A 63 32.47 -5.50 2.00
C SER A 63 31.43 -5.61 3.14
N ALA A 64 30.25 -5.03 2.96
CA ALA A 64 29.16 -5.13 3.96
C ALA A 64 28.66 -6.58 4.11
N PHE A 65 28.58 -7.33 3.01
CA PHE A 65 28.19 -8.74 3.04
C PHE A 65 29.24 -9.59 3.80
N THR A 66 30.53 -9.40 3.52
CA THR A 66 31.62 -10.05 4.26
C THR A 66 31.55 -9.72 5.76
N SER A 67 31.35 -8.46 6.11
CA SER A 67 31.15 -8.08 7.54
C SER A 67 29.94 -8.76 8.17
N SER A 68 28.88 -9.04 7.41
CA SER A 68 27.72 -9.79 7.91
C SER A 68 28.05 -11.28 8.11
N LEU A 69 28.91 -11.87 7.27
CA LEU A 69 29.43 -13.24 7.47
C LEU A 69 30.29 -13.33 8.76
N GLU A 70 31.14 -12.34 8.99
CA GLU A 70 31.95 -12.25 10.21
C GLU A 70 31.08 -12.15 11.48
N LYS A 71 30.06 -11.32 11.45
CA LYS A 71 29.07 -11.19 12.55
C LYS A 71 28.30 -12.50 12.80
N ALA A 72 28.11 -13.30 11.77
CA ALA A 72 27.51 -14.63 11.88
C ALA A 72 28.51 -15.72 12.36
N GLY A 73 29.75 -15.33 12.73
CA GLY A 73 30.78 -16.22 13.22
C GLY A 73 31.60 -16.91 12.14
N TYR A 74 31.53 -16.43 10.88
CA TYR A 74 32.26 -17.00 9.78
C TYR A 74 33.35 -16.04 9.26
N ILE A 75 34.62 -16.42 9.46
CA ILE A 75 35.77 -15.68 8.94
C ILE A 75 36.21 -16.32 7.65
N SER A 76 36.14 -15.58 6.54
CA SER A 76 36.63 -16.01 5.25
C SER A 76 38.13 -15.82 5.13
N ASN A 77 38.79 -16.83 4.61
CA ASN A 77 40.25 -16.77 4.26
C ASN A 77 40.44 -16.22 2.83
N ARG A 78 39.39 -15.89 2.11
CA ARG A 78 39.43 -15.43 0.72
C ARG A 78 38.84 -14.02 0.59
N LYS A 79 39.40 -13.21 -0.29
CA LYS A 79 38.85 -11.91 -0.65
C LYS A 79 37.68 -12.09 -1.60
N THR A 80 36.51 -11.69 -1.17
CA THR A 80 35.28 -11.67 -1.98
C THR A 80 35.37 -10.61 -3.06
N LYS A 81 35.33 -10.99 -4.34
CA LYS A 81 35.49 -10.08 -5.49
C LYS A 81 34.19 -9.84 -6.25
N ASN A 82 33.27 -10.75 -6.16
CA ASN A 82 31.98 -10.75 -6.86
C ASN A 82 30.94 -11.48 -6.02
N TRP A 83 29.67 -11.48 -6.48
CA TRP A 83 28.57 -12.15 -5.76
C TRP A 83 28.68 -13.68 -5.77
N MET A 84 29.34 -14.30 -6.78
CA MET A 84 29.55 -15.74 -6.76
C MET A 84 30.45 -16.12 -5.57
N ASP A 85 31.56 -15.40 -5.39
CA ASP A 85 32.45 -15.63 -4.22
C ASP A 85 31.69 -15.42 -2.91
N ALA A 86 30.84 -14.36 -2.84
CA ALA A 86 30.05 -14.03 -1.64
C ALA A 86 29.06 -15.14 -1.27
N PHE A 87 28.35 -15.71 -2.24
CA PHE A 87 27.43 -16.81 -2.02
C PHE A 87 28.13 -18.14 -1.75
N ASP A 88 29.34 -18.37 -2.27
CA ASP A 88 30.17 -19.52 -1.89
C ASP A 88 30.58 -19.45 -0.42
N GLU A 89 30.97 -18.26 0.08
CA GLU A 89 31.25 -18.06 1.52
C GLU A 89 30.00 -18.23 2.38
N LEU A 90 28.84 -17.77 1.91
CA LEU A 90 27.56 -18.02 2.58
C LEU A 90 27.24 -19.52 2.64
N ARG A 91 27.47 -20.26 1.56
CA ARG A 91 27.36 -21.73 1.53
C ARG A 91 28.22 -22.38 2.60
N ASN A 92 29.48 -21.95 2.72
CA ASN A 92 30.42 -22.49 3.72
C ASN A 92 29.95 -22.19 5.15
N LEU A 93 29.40 -20.99 5.43
CA LEU A 93 28.76 -20.66 6.72
C LEU A 93 27.58 -21.60 7.00
N VAL A 94 26.69 -21.80 6.03
CA VAL A 94 25.51 -22.68 6.16
C VAL A 94 25.90 -24.12 6.46
N LEU A 95 26.96 -24.63 5.80
CA LEU A 95 27.48 -26.00 6.03
C LEU A 95 28.08 -26.17 7.42
N LYS A 96 28.66 -25.14 8.01
CA LYS A 96 29.25 -25.17 9.37
C LYS A 96 28.23 -24.95 10.47
N SER A 97 27.02 -24.46 10.15
CA SER A 97 26.02 -24.19 11.14
C SER A 97 25.41 -25.48 11.70
N GLU A 98 25.25 -25.56 13.02
CA GLU A 98 24.63 -26.70 13.74
C GLU A 98 23.12 -26.53 13.95
N LYS A 99 22.53 -25.37 13.55
CA LYS A 99 21.09 -25.15 13.69
C LYS A 99 20.28 -26.12 12.82
N ASP A 100 19.15 -26.63 13.32
CA ASP A 100 18.28 -27.55 12.57
C ASP A 100 17.77 -26.93 11.28
N LYS A 101 17.25 -25.70 11.33
CA LYS A 101 16.85 -24.93 10.15
C LYS A 101 17.83 -23.80 9.87
N LYS A 102 18.28 -23.70 8.63
CA LYS A 102 19.27 -22.72 8.15
C LYS A 102 18.51 -21.53 7.56
N ILE A 103 18.12 -20.59 8.44
CA ILE A 103 17.36 -19.40 8.03
C ILE A 103 18.33 -18.33 7.56
N ILE A 104 18.20 -17.96 6.28
CA ILE A 104 19.00 -16.95 5.59
C ILE A 104 18.06 -15.78 5.23
N PHE A 105 18.40 -14.59 5.69
CA PHE A 105 17.61 -13.39 5.41
C PHE A 105 18.43 -12.33 4.67
N LEU A 106 18.03 -12.01 3.46
CA LEU A 106 18.58 -10.94 2.62
C LEU A 106 17.58 -9.79 2.53
N ASP A 107 17.80 -8.76 3.33
CA ASP A 107 16.96 -7.57 3.37
C ASP A 107 17.41 -6.53 2.35
N GLU A 108 16.46 -5.75 1.81
CA GLU A 108 16.67 -4.74 0.76
C GLU A 108 17.53 -5.27 -0.41
N LEU A 109 17.20 -6.47 -0.90
CA LEU A 109 17.92 -7.15 -1.98
C LEU A 109 18.05 -6.27 -3.24
N SER A 110 17.08 -5.41 -3.52
CA SER A 110 17.10 -4.48 -4.64
C SER A 110 18.26 -3.46 -4.58
N TRP A 111 18.76 -3.13 -3.39
CA TRP A 111 19.91 -2.24 -3.22
C TRP A 111 21.24 -2.96 -3.49
N MET A 112 21.28 -4.27 -3.32
CA MET A 112 22.45 -5.09 -3.63
C MET A 112 22.65 -5.25 -5.15
N ASP A 113 21.56 -5.14 -5.95
CA ASP A 113 21.60 -5.27 -7.42
C ASP A 113 22.13 -3.98 -8.07
N THR A 114 23.45 -3.81 -8.01
CA THR A 114 24.14 -2.71 -8.68
C THR A 114 24.36 -3.03 -10.17
N PRO A 115 24.54 -2.02 -11.05
CA PRO A 115 24.77 -2.27 -12.47
C PRO A 115 25.94 -3.24 -12.73
N ARG A 116 25.70 -4.27 -13.53
CA ARG A 116 26.69 -5.28 -13.95
C ARG A 116 27.32 -6.06 -12.80
N CYS A 117 26.54 -6.35 -11.73
CA CYS A 117 27.08 -7.03 -10.56
C CYS A 117 26.79 -8.55 -10.52
N ASP A 118 25.96 -9.06 -11.41
CA ASP A 118 25.56 -10.49 -11.51
C ASP A 118 24.97 -11.10 -10.22
N LEU A 119 24.38 -10.24 -9.36
CA LEU A 119 23.74 -10.66 -8.09
C LEU A 119 22.72 -11.77 -8.33
N LEU A 120 21.82 -11.57 -9.31
CA LEU A 120 20.75 -12.52 -9.58
C LEU A 120 21.25 -13.84 -10.10
N VAL A 121 22.33 -13.83 -10.91
CA VAL A 121 23.00 -15.04 -11.40
C VAL A 121 23.58 -15.82 -10.23
N ALA A 122 24.24 -15.15 -9.29
CA ALA A 122 24.81 -15.78 -8.11
C ALA A 122 23.73 -16.34 -7.16
N LEU A 123 22.63 -15.60 -6.96
CA LEU A 123 21.50 -16.04 -6.16
C LEU A 123 20.81 -17.26 -6.79
N GLU A 124 20.61 -17.25 -8.11
CA GLU A 124 20.07 -18.36 -8.88
C GLU A 124 20.95 -19.61 -8.76
N TYR A 125 22.27 -19.44 -8.92
CA TYR A 125 23.20 -20.54 -8.78
C TYR A 125 23.19 -21.11 -7.35
N PHE A 126 23.25 -20.26 -6.34
CA PHE A 126 23.16 -20.68 -4.93
C PHE A 126 21.88 -21.47 -4.64
N TRP A 127 20.75 -20.98 -5.12
CA TRP A 127 19.48 -21.68 -4.92
C TRP A 127 19.45 -23.02 -5.66
N ASN A 128 19.70 -23.01 -6.98
CA ASN A 128 19.51 -24.21 -7.81
C ASN A 128 20.55 -25.30 -7.57
N SER A 129 21.83 -24.92 -7.28
CA SER A 129 22.91 -25.89 -7.10
C SER A 129 23.09 -26.35 -5.66
N PHE A 130 22.53 -25.64 -4.67
CA PHE A 130 22.80 -25.96 -3.26
C PHE A 130 21.51 -25.92 -2.40
N ALA A 131 20.81 -24.80 -2.33
CA ALA A 131 19.75 -24.61 -1.35
C ALA A 131 18.54 -25.50 -1.63
N SER A 132 18.13 -25.64 -2.88
CA SER A 132 16.95 -26.41 -3.28
C SER A 132 17.08 -27.92 -3.06
N ALA A 133 18.27 -28.44 -2.87
CA ALA A 133 18.52 -29.86 -2.59
C ALA A 133 18.54 -30.18 -1.07
N ARG A 134 18.25 -29.20 -0.20
CA ARG A 134 18.37 -29.33 1.25
C ARG A 134 17.05 -29.01 1.95
N ASN A 135 16.58 -29.93 2.77
CA ASN A 135 15.30 -29.78 3.51
C ASN A 135 15.37 -28.79 4.69
N ASP A 136 16.56 -28.31 5.02
CA ASP A 136 16.82 -27.48 6.18
C ASP A 136 16.99 -25.97 5.86
N ILE A 137 16.94 -25.57 4.58
CA ILE A 137 17.17 -24.17 4.18
C ILE A 137 15.86 -23.40 4.02
N ILE A 138 15.82 -22.21 4.63
CA ILE A 138 14.80 -21.20 4.40
C ILE A 138 15.52 -19.92 3.96
N LEU A 139 15.44 -19.62 2.66
CA LEU A 139 15.96 -18.38 2.08
C LEU A 139 14.84 -17.36 1.99
N ILE A 140 15.02 -16.22 2.66
CA ILE A 140 14.05 -15.12 2.68
C ILE A 140 14.70 -13.91 2.04
N VAL A 141 14.06 -13.36 1.03
CA VAL A 141 14.48 -12.12 0.39
C VAL A 141 13.42 -11.05 0.60
N ALA A 142 13.85 -9.84 0.97
CA ALA A 142 12.93 -8.71 1.10
C ALA A 142 13.39 -7.52 0.24
N ALA A 143 12.42 -6.75 -0.26
CA ALA A 143 12.69 -5.51 -0.97
C ALA A 143 11.57 -4.48 -0.79
N SER A 144 11.96 -3.21 -0.65
CA SER A 144 11.05 -2.06 -0.65
C SER A 144 10.71 -1.58 -2.06
N ALA A 145 11.59 -1.82 -3.05
CA ALA A 145 11.33 -1.58 -4.46
C ALA A 145 10.48 -2.71 -5.04
N THR A 146 9.17 -2.62 -4.82
CA THR A 146 8.21 -3.69 -5.16
C THR A 146 8.27 -4.07 -6.64
N SER A 147 8.39 -3.11 -7.56
CA SER A 147 8.51 -3.41 -8.99
C SER A 147 9.77 -4.21 -9.34
N TRP A 148 10.89 -3.94 -8.63
CA TRP A 148 12.13 -4.68 -8.83
C TRP A 148 11.93 -6.16 -8.44
N ILE A 149 11.40 -6.45 -7.25
CA ILE A 149 11.24 -7.83 -6.79
C ILE A 149 10.20 -8.59 -7.64
N LEU A 150 9.10 -7.92 -8.04
CA LEU A 150 8.12 -8.49 -8.97
C LEU A 150 8.76 -8.88 -10.29
N SER A 151 9.54 -7.98 -10.92
CA SER A 151 10.11 -8.23 -12.26
C SER A 151 11.32 -9.14 -12.24
N LYS A 152 12.14 -9.09 -11.17
CA LYS A 152 13.45 -9.77 -11.12
C LYS A 152 13.42 -11.10 -10.37
N ILE A 153 12.49 -11.25 -9.43
CA ILE A 153 12.37 -12.47 -8.61
C ILE A 153 11.07 -13.21 -8.95
N ILE A 154 9.91 -12.57 -8.73
CA ILE A 154 8.60 -13.25 -8.80
C ILE A 154 8.23 -13.61 -10.24
N HIS A 155 8.28 -12.64 -11.16
CA HIS A 155 7.98 -12.85 -12.58
C HIS A 155 9.25 -13.09 -13.41
N ASN A 156 10.32 -13.59 -12.77
CA ASN A 156 11.53 -13.96 -13.45
C ASN A 156 11.25 -15.02 -14.51
N LYS A 157 11.82 -14.85 -15.70
CA LYS A 157 11.68 -15.83 -16.82
C LYS A 157 12.94 -16.69 -16.98
N GLY A 158 13.96 -16.51 -16.10
CA GLY A 158 15.21 -17.27 -16.07
C GLY A 158 15.17 -18.40 -15.05
N GLY A 159 16.30 -18.71 -14.46
CA GLY A 159 16.47 -19.86 -13.56
C GLY A 159 15.85 -19.70 -12.18
N LEU A 160 15.33 -18.52 -11.83
CA LEU A 160 14.49 -18.31 -10.65
C LEU A 160 12.99 -18.53 -10.93
N TYR A 161 12.61 -18.87 -12.17
CA TYR A 161 11.22 -19.11 -12.53
C TYR A 161 10.63 -20.27 -11.71
N ASN A 162 9.45 -20.05 -11.09
CA ASN A 162 8.77 -21.02 -10.20
C ASN A 162 9.64 -21.58 -9.05
N ARG A 163 10.62 -20.82 -8.57
CA ARG A 163 11.47 -21.22 -7.43
C ARG A 163 10.96 -20.71 -6.09
N LEU A 164 10.15 -19.66 -6.09
CA LEU A 164 9.51 -19.19 -4.86
C LEU A 164 8.51 -20.23 -4.37
N THR A 165 8.57 -20.49 -3.07
CA THR A 165 7.59 -21.32 -2.38
C THR A 165 6.49 -20.48 -1.76
N GLU A 166 6.79 -19.25 -1.37
CA GLU A 166 5.84 -18.33 -0.76
C GLU A 166 6.11 -16.88 -1.21
N GLU A 167 5.04 -16.14 -1.41
CA GLU A 167 5.06 -14.71 -1.74
C GLU A 167 4.22 -13.94 -0.72
N ILE A 168 4.84 -12.98 -0.04
CA ILE A 168 4.17 -12.14 0.95
C ILE A 168 4.22 -10.69 0.50
N ASN A 169 3.08 -10.20 -0.01
CA ASN A 169 2.89 -8.78 -0.28
C ASN A 169 2.38 -8.08 0.98
N LEU A 170 3.27 -7.35 1.66
CA LEU A 170 2.94 -6.67 2.89
C LEU A 170 2.34 -5.28 2.60
N THR A 171 1.07 -5.11 2.94
CA THR A 171 0.32 -3.85 2.78
C THR A 171 0.31 -3.04 4.08
N GLY A 172 -0.26 -1.83 4.06
CA GLY A 172 -0.48 -1.01 5.26
C GLY A 172 -1.42 -1.70 6.26
N PHE A 173 -1.39 -1.23 7.50
CA PHE A 173 -2.39 -1.62 8.49
C PHE A 173 -3.79 -1.22 8.03
N THR A 174 -4.77 -2.04 8.34
CA THR A 174 -6.19 -1.69 8.30
C THR A 174 -6.51 -0.77 9.48
N LEU A 175 -7.71 -0.16 9.49
CA LEU A 175 -8.18 0.62 10.65
C LEU A 175 -8.18 -0.21 11.92
N LYS A 176 -8.58 -1.49 11.84
CA LYS A 176 -8.54 -2.44 12.97
C LYS A 176 -7.12 -2.65 13.51
N GLU A 177 -6.16 -2.91 12.64
CA GLU A 177 -4.75 -3.07 13.03
C GLU A 177 -4.18 -1.78 13.62
N CYS A 178 -4.62 -0.60 13.15
CA CYS A 178 -4.27 0.68 13.75
C CYS A 178 -4.87 0.85 15.15
N GLU A 179 -6.14 0.42 15.37
CA GLU A 179 -6.76 0.40 16.69
C GLU A 179 -6.01 -0.53 17.66
N GLU A 180 -5.66 -1.73 17.22
CA GLU A 180 -4.86 -2.68 18.00
C GLU A 180 -3.46 -2.12 18.32
N PHE A 181 -2.83 -1.42 17.36
CA PHE A 181 -1.52 -0.80 17.54
C PHE A 181 -1.57 0.32 18.58
N THR A 182 -2.55 1.23 18.48
CA THR A 182 -2.71 2.33 19.44
C THR A 182 -3.06 1.84 20.83
N ASN A 183 -3.98 0.87 20.94
CA ASN A 183 -4.32 0.22 22.22
C ASN A 183 -3.09 -0.45 22.86
N GLY A 184 -2.28 -1.13 22.07
CA GLY A 184 -1.06 -1.76 22.54
C GLY A 184 0.02 -0.80 23.02
N LYS A 185 0.05 0.43 22.47
CA LYS A 185 0.88 1.53 23.01
C LYS A 185 0.26 2.19 24.24
N GLY A 186 -0.96 1.79 24.62
CA GLY A 186 -1.74 2.41 25.72
C GLY A 186 -2.19 3.83 25.38
N LEU A 187 -2.48 4.09 24.09
CA LEU A 187 -3.12 5.31 23.61
C LEU A 187 -4.65 5.13 23.66
N VAL A 188 -5.34 6.10 24.22
CA VAL A 188 -6.82 6.09 24.29
C VAL A 188 -7.34 6.99 23.18
N LEU A 189 -7.63 6.40 22.02
CA LEU A 189 -8.16 7.09 20.87
C LEU A 189 -9.54 6.54 20.50
N THR A 190 -10.47 7.43 20.12
CA THR A 190 -11.73 7.00 19.52
C THR A 190 -11.51 6.53 18.09
N ARG A 191 -12.41 5.69 17.55
CA ARG A 191 -12.34 5.23 16.14
C ARG A 191 -12.33 6.39 15.15
N ASN A 192 -13.06 7.48 15.45
CA ASN A 192 -13.01 8.67 14.61
C ASN A 192 -11.62 9.34 14.63
N GLN A 193 -10.94 9.39 15.78
CA GLN A 193 -9.57 9.90 15.85
C GLN A 193 -8.59 8.99 15.08
N ILE A 194 -8.75 7.68 15.19
CA ILE A 194 -7.97 6.71 14.39
C ILE A 194 -8.21 6.93 12.90
N LEU A 195 -9.47 7.10 12.49
CA LEU A 195 -9.83 7.43 11.11
C LEU A 195 -9.15 8.72 10.63
N GLN A 196 -9.21 9.79 11.41
CA GLN A 196 -8.60 11.07 11.04
C GLN A 196 -7.07 10.95 10.91
N PHE A 197 -6.40 10.22 11.80
CA PHE A 197 -4.97 9.95 11.68
C PHE A 197 -4.66 9.10 10.45
N TYR A 198 -5.50 8.09 10.18
CA TYR A 198 -5.38 7.25 8.99
C TYR A 198 -5.56 8.05 7.68
N MET A 199 -6.46 9.03 7.65
CA MET A 199 -6.63 9.93 6.51
C MET A 199 -5.36 10.71 6.19
N VAL A 200 -4.53 11.06 7.20
CA VAL A 200 -3.27 11.78 7.03
C VAL A 200 -2.13 10.85 6.63
N PHE A 201 -1.96 9.74 7.35
CA PHE A 201 -0.77 8.89 7.29
C PHE A 201 -0.99 7.55 6.61
N GLY A 202 -2.26 7.17 6.36
CA GLY A 202 -2.59 5.81 5.95
C GLY A 202 -2.21 4.77 7.00
N GLY A 203 -2.20 3.51 6.60
CA GLY A 203 -1.84 2.38 7.47
C GLY A 203 -0.33 2.09 7.56
N VAL A 204 0.56 3.06 7.34
CA VAL A 204 2.02 2.83 7.38
C VAL A 204 2.50 2.77 8.84
N PRO A 205 2.89 1.59 9.38
CA PRO A 205 3.16 1.40 10.81
C PRO A 205 4.17 2.39 11.38
N TYR A 206 5.18 2.71 10.63
CA TYR A 206 6.23 3.65 11.05
C TYR A 206 5.70 5.02 11.43
N TYR A 207 4.66 5.53 10.77
CA TYR A 207 4.10 6.85 11.09
C TYR A 207 3.32 6.85 12.39
N TRP A 208 2.70 5.72 12.74
CA TRP A 208 1.97 5.51 13.99
C TRP A 208 2.88 5.37 15.22
N GLU A 209 4.18 5.10 15.01
CA GLU A 209 5.15 5.08 16.12
C GLU A 209 5.36 6.44 16.77
N PHE A 210 5.14 7.53 16.05
CA PHE A 210 5.36 8.89 16.53
C PHE A 210 4.21 9.49 17.35
N ILE A 211 3.10 8.78 17.51
CA ILE A 211 1.98 9.26 18.34
C ILE A 211 2.37 9.22 19.80
N GLU A 212 2.27 10.38 20.45
CA GLU A 212 2.59 10.57 21.88
C GLU A 212 1.34 10.58 22.74
N LYS A 213 1.46 9.99 23.93
CA LYS A 213 0.42 10.00 24.96
C LYS A 213 0.24 11.39 25.55
N GLY A 214 -1.00 11.71 25.94
CA GLY A 214 -1.31 12.98 26.62
C GLY A 214 -1.48 14.17 25.67
N LEU A 215 -1.23 13.99 24.37
CA LEU A 215 -1.49 15.00 23.36
C LEU A 215 -2.78 14.68 22.61
N SER A 216 -3.51 15.73 22.21
CA SER A 216 -4.63 15.56 21.28
C SER A 216 -4.16 15.05 19.92
N LEU A 217 -5.08 14.52 19.11
CA LEU A 217 -4.77 14.10 17.75
C LEU A 217 -4.10 15.22 16.93
N ASN A 218 -4.68 16.44 17.01
CA ASN A 218 -4.19 17.57 16.23
C ASN A 218 -2.80 18.02 16.68
N GLN A 219 -2.53 18.05 17.99
CA GLN A 219 -1.19 18.30 18.52
C GLN A 219 -0.18 17.25 18.06
N ASN A 220 -0.58 15.97 18.01
CA ASN A 220 0.28 14.91 17.46
C ASN A 220 0.61 15.17 16.00
N ILE A 221 -0.39 15.54 15.17
CA ILE A 221 -0.17 15.83 13.74
C ILE A 221 0.77 17.06 13.60
N ASP A 222 0.58 18.12 14.40
CA ASP A 222 1.45 19.30 14.38
C ASP A 222 2.89 18.91 14.74
N ASN A 223 3.10 18.16 15.83
CA ASN A 223 4.43 17.71 16.26
C ASN A 223 5.12 16.81 15.22
N ILE A 224 4.37 15.94 14.56
CA ILE A 224 4.91 14.97 13.59
C ILE A 224 5.26 15.62 12.25
N LEU A 225 4.51 16.68 11.83
CA LEU A 225 4.60 17.22 10.47
C LEU A 225 4.98 18.71 10.40
N PHE A 226 4.55 19.54 11.35
CA PHE A 226 4.63 21.00 11.24
C PHE A 226 5.64 21.65 12.17
N SER A 227 5.99 21.03 13.30
CA SER A 227 7.00 21.56 14.22
C SER A 227 8.37 21.72 13.55
N SER A 228 9.21 22.60 14.09
CA SER A 228 10.57 22.85 13.57
C SER A 228 11.43 21.59 13.50
N ASN A 229 11.24 20.67 14.45
CA ASN A 229 11.94 19.39 14.54
C ASN A 229 11.05 18.19 14.17
N ALA A 230 10.00 18.40 13.39
CA ALA A 230 9.06 17.35 13.02
C ALA A 230 9.74 16.13 12.38
N PRO A 231 9.55 14.91 12.93
CA PRO A 231 10.28 13.72 12.48
C PRO A 231 9.94 13.32 11.04
N LEU A 232 8.77 13.68 10.53
CA LEU A 232 8.35 13.37 9.17
C LEU A 232 8.40 14.58 8.22
N ARG A 233 9.07 15.67 8.60
CA ARG A 233 9.18 16.88 7.79
C ARG A 233 9.69 16.64 6.38
N ASN A 234 10.71 15.79 6.21
CA ASN A 234 11.34 15.47 4.93
C ASN A 234 10.94 14.11 4.37
N GLU A 235 9.96 13.45 4.99
CA GLU A 235 9.59 12.07 4.71
C GLU A 235 9.17 11.86 3.26
N PHE A 236 8.42 12.81 2.69
CA PHE A 236 7.97 12.72 1.29
C PHE A 236 9.15 12.55 0.32
N THR A 237 10.18 13.38 0.47
CA THR A 237 11.38 13.29 -0.36
C THR A 237 12.15 11.99 -0.12
N TYR A 238 12.27 11.57 1.14
CA TYR A 238 12.98 10.33 1.49
C TYR A 238 12.29 9.09 0.93
N VAL A 239 10.99 9.01 1.00
CA VAL A 239 10.22 7.86 0.47
C VAL A 239 10.48 7.70 -1.03
N PHE A 240 10.30 8.74 -1.82
CA PHE A 240 10.50 8.65 -3.28
C PHE A 240 11.96 8.39 -3.65
N SER A 241 12.92 9.05 -3.00
CA SER A 241 14.36 8.85 -3.30
C SER A 241 14.89 7.48 -2.87
N SER A 242 14.25 6.81 -1.92
CA SER A 242 14.66 5.48 -1.48
C SER A 242 14.11 4.35 -2.38
N ILE A 243 12.96 4.57 -3.02
CA ILE A 243 12.30 3.58 -3.87
C ILE A 243 12.76 3.71 -5.33
N PHE A 244 12.88 4.95 -5.82
CA PHE A 244 13.11 5.23 -7.24
C PHE A 244 14.50 5.82 -7.49
N ARG A 245 15.23 5.27 -8.48
CA ARG A 245 16.57 5.78 -8.87
C ARG A 245 16.54 7.19 -9.47
N LYS A 246 15.42 7.57 -10.13
CA LYS A 246 15.16 8.90 -10.72
C LYS A 246 13.81 9.40 -10.23
N PRO A 247 13.70 9.87 -8.98
CA PRO A 247 12.43 10.18 -8.35
C PRO A 247 11.68 11.34 -9.02
N GLU A 248 12.35 12.23 -9.75
CA GLU A 248 11.78 13.46 -10.32
C GLU A 248 10.61 13.17 -11.27
N ILE A 249 10.71 12.09 -12.06
CA ILE A 249 9.67 11.70 -13.02
C ILE A 249 8.42 11.22 -12.27
N TYR A 250 8.61 10.39 -11.25
CA TYR A 250 7.52 9.88 -10.42
C TYR A 250 6.83 11.00 -9.65
N LEU A 251 7.60 11.96 -9.12
CA LEU A 251 7.08 13.15 -8.46
C LEU A 251 6.21 14.00 -9.39
N LYS A 252 6.62 14.18 -10.67
CA LYS A 252 5.79 14.86 -11.67
C LYS A 252 4.46 14.15 -11.89
N ILE A 253 4.48 12.82 -12.02
CA ILE A 253 3.28 12.01 -12.24
C ILE A 253 2.33 12.11 -11.04
N VAL A 254 2.81 11.86 -9.81
CA VAL A 254 1.95 11.90 -8.61
C VAL A 254 1.42 13.30 -8.32
N LYS A 255 2.20 14.34 -8.59
CA LYS A 255 1.76 15.74 -8.49
C LYS A 255 0.62 16.04 -9.46
N ALA A 256 0.74 15.60 -10.72
CA ALA A 256 -0.33 15.75 -11.70
C ALA A 256 -1.59 15.00 -11.24
N LEU A 257 -1.46 13.75 -10.83
CA LEU A 257 -2.58 12.93 -10.35
C LEU A 257 -3.27 13.52 -9.11
N GLY A 258 -2.52 14.15 -8.21
CA GLY A 258 -3.05 14.84 -7.02
C GLY A 258 -4.01 15.99 -7.34
N THR A 259 -4.00 16.52 -8.58
CA THR A 259 -4.89 17.62 -8.99
C THR A 259 -6.28 17.16 -9.47
N LYS A 260 -6.50 15.85 -9.68
CA LYS A 260 -7.76 15.33 -10.23
C LYS A 260 -8.25 14.12 -9.45
N LYS A 261 -9.30 14.33 -8.64
CA LYS A 261 -9.87 13.31 -7.73
C LYS A 261 -10.15 11.97 -8.41
N VAL A 262 -10.77 11.99 -9.59
CA VAL A 262 -11.15 10.79 -10.36
C VAL A 262 -9.94 10.04 -10.89
N GLY A 263 -8.77 10.68 -10.90
CA GLY A 263 -7.59 10.20 -11.62
C GLY A 263 -7.56 10.68 -13.06
N MET A 264 -6.52 10.28 -13.78
CA MET A 264 -6.24 10.68 -15.15
C MET A 264 -6.06 9.48 -16.05
N THR A 265 -6.45 9.63 -17.30
CA THR A 265 -6.03 8.71 -18.36
C THR A 265 -4.54 8.89 -18.65
N ARG A 266 -3.94 7.93 -19.35
CA ARG A 266 -2.54 8.02 -19.77
C ARG A 266 -2.29 9.31 -20.60
N ASP A 267 -3.20 9.64 -21.51
CA ASP A 267 -3.06 10.82 -22.37
C ASP A 267 -3.13 12.13 -21.57
N GLU A 268 -4.03 12.21 -20.59
CA GLU A 268 -4.10 13.36 -19.67
C GLU A 268 -2.83 13.51 -18.82
N ILE A 269 -2.20 12.39 -18.41
CA ILE A 269 -0.92 12.43 -17.68
C ILE A 269 0.17 13.01 -18.61
N ILE A 270 0.26 12.53 -19.85
CA ILE A 270 1.23 13.01 -20.84
C ILE A 270 1.06 14.51 -21.08
N GLU A 271 -0.17 14.95 -21.34
CA GLU A 271 -0.49 16.36 -21.56
C GLU A 271 -0.09 17.24 -20.37
N LYS A 272 -0.41 16.78 -19.15
CA LYS A 272 -0.15 17.55 -17.92
C LYS A 272 1.31 17.58 -17.49
N THR A 273 2.06 16.53 -17.78
CA THR A 273 3.45 16.36 -17.30
C THR A 273 4.49 16.62 -18.36
N SER A 274 4.10 16.65 -19.64
CA SER A 274 5.01 16.70 -20.79
C SER A 274 6.03 15.54 -20.79
N ILE A 275 5.65 14.38 -20.27
CA ILE A 275 6.45 13.15 -20.32
C ILE A 275 6.15 12.44 -21.64
N ASP A 276 7.18 11.90 -22.27
CA ASP A 276 7.04 11.20 -23.55
C ASP A 276 6.13 9.97 -23.45
N ASN A 277 5.30 9.77 -24.49
CA ASN A 277 4.49 8.57 -24.61
C ASN A 277 5.34 7.36 -25.02
N SER A 278 5.93 6.72 -24.04
CA SER A 278 6.90 5.62 -24.23
C SER A 278 6.61 4.42 -23.33
N GLY A 279 7.28 3.31 -23.61
CA GLY A 279 7.28 2.15 -22.71
C GLY A 279 7.82 2.45 -21.31
N ALA A 280 8.66 3.48 -21.17
CA ALA A 280 9.16 3.94 -19.89
C ALA A 280 8.03 4.49 -19.00
N LEU A 281 7.09 5.28 -19.56
CA LEU A 281 5.93 5.77 -18.81
C LEU A 281 5.03 4.61 -18.33
N THR A 282 4.83 3.57 -19.16
CA THR A 282 4.08 2.38 -18.73
C THR A 282 4.72 1.74 -17.51
N LYS A 283 6.03 1.53 -17.55
CA LYS A 283 6.79 0.97 -16.43
C LYS A 283 6.69 1.85 -15.18
N GLN A 284 6.80 3.16 -15.31
CA GLN A 284 6.70 4.11 -14.18
C GLN A 284 5.31 4.06 -13.52
N LEU A 285 4.24 3.95 -14.30
CA LEU A 285 2.88 3.81 -13.78
C LEU A 285 2.69 2.46 -13.06
N GLU A 286 3.22 1.37 -13.62
CA GLU A 286 3.21 0.05 -12.97
C GLU A 286 4.03 0.03 -11.68
N GLU A 287 5.14 0.72 -11.64
CA GLU A 287 5.98 0.88 -10.44
C GLU A 287 5.27 1.68 -9.34
N LEU A 288 4.62 2.78 -9.68
CA LEU A 288 3.81 3.56 -8.72
C LEU A 288 2.62 2.75 -8.18
N GLU A 289 1.97 1.95 -9.05
CA GLU A 289 0.87 1.09 -8.66
C GLU A 289 1.34 -0.03 -7.73
N SER A 290 2.41 -0.73 -8.07
CA SER A 290 2.96 -1.82 -7.27
C SER A 290 3.48 -1.36 -5.90
N CYS A 291 3.93 -0.09 -5.80
CA CYS A 291 4.32 0.53 -4.54
C CYS A 291 3.15 1.11 -3.73
N GLY A 292 1.92 1.03 -4.25
CA GLY A 292 0.71 1.48 -3.55
C GLY A 292 0.50 3.00 -3.53
N PHE A 293 1.21 3.78 -4.39
CA PHE A 293 0.96 5.22 -4.51
C PHE A 293 -0.28 5.53 -5.33
N ILE A 294 -0.50 4.76 -6.39
CA ILE A 294 -1.64 4.94 -7.28
C ILE A 294 -2.39 3.62 -7.44
N ARG A 295 -3.63 3.70 -7.88
CA ARG A 295 -4.37 2.56 -8.41
C ARG A 295 -4.70 2.78 -9.88
N LYS A 296 -4.67 1.69 -10.63
CA LYS A 296 -5.21 1.62 -11.98
C LYS A 296 -6.59 0.99 -11.92
N TYR A 297 -7.58 1.63 -12.50
CA TYR A 297 -8.93 1.08 -12.53
C TYR A 297 -9.63 1.40 -13.84
N TYR A 298 -10.72 0.70 -14.09
CA TYR A 298 -11.54 0.89 -15.29
C TYR A 298 -12.93 1.36 -14.87
N ALA A 299 -13.49 2.30 -15.63
CA ALA A 299 -14.87 2.67 -15.44
C ALA A 299 -15.77 1.52 -15.91
N PHE A 300 -16.78 1.16 -15.10
CA PHE A 300 -17.73 0.09 -15.40
C PHE A 300 -18.34 0.26 -16.80
N GLY A 301 -18.36 -0.81 -17.58
CA GLY A 301 -18.87 -0.82 -18.95
C GLY A 301 -17.96 -0.20 -20.01
N LYS A 302 -16.74 0.27 -19.66
CA LYS A 302 -15.75 0.80 -20.61
C LYS A 302 -14.64 -0.22 -20.90
N LYS A 303 -14.11 -0.18 -22.15
CA LYS A 303 -13.02 -1.06 -22.57
C LYS A 303 -11.69 -0.67 -21.90
N THR A 304 -10.77 -1.64 -21.83
CA THR A 304 -9.44 -1.55 -21.21
C THR A 304 -8.55 -0.39 -21.69
N LYS A 305 -8.79 0.18 -22.87
CA LYS A 305 -8.02 1.31 -23.42
C LYS A 305 -8.16 2.62 -22.61
N ASN A 306 -9.18 2.76 -21.75
CA ASN A 306 -9.48 3.95 -20.99
C ASN A 306 -9.22 3.75 -19.48
N ALA A 307 -8.12 3.08 -19.14
CA ALA A 307 -7.70 2.97 -17.75
C ALA A 307 -7.48 4.35 -17.13
N LEU A 308 -7.94 4.51 -15.89
CA LEU A 308 -7.69 5.69 -15.07
C LEU A 308 -6.63 5.34 -14.02
N TYR A 309 -5.70 6.26 -13.82
CA TYR A 309 -4.70 6.22 -12.77
C TYR A 309 -5.07 7.25 -11.71
N GLN A 310 -5.26 6.81 -10.49
CA GLN A 310 -5.68 7.66 -9.37
C GLN A 310 -4.65 7.59 -8.25
N LEU A 311 -4.24 8.72 -7.73
CA LEU A 311 -3.41 8.81 -6.53
C LEU A 311 -4.25 8.40 -5.31
N ILE A 312 -3.79 7.40 -4.57
CA ILE A 312 -4.51 6.83 -3.41
C ILE A 312 -3.70 6.96 -2.11
N ASP A 313 -2.40 7.16 -2.16
CA ASP A 313 -1.57 7.26 -0.97
C ASP A 313 -1.95 8.49 -0.11
N ASN A 314 -2.47 8.22 1.09
CA ASN A 314 -2.99 9.24 2.00
C ASN A 314 -1.94 10.30 2.34
N TYR A 315 -0.72 9.87 2.70
CA TYR A 315 0.35 10.81 3.05
C TYR A 315 0.77 11.70 1.87
N THR A 316 0.89 11.15 0.66
CA THR A 316 1.21 11.92 -0.54
C THR A 316 0.12 12.95 -0.87
N LEU A 317 -1.14 12.59 -0.69
CA LEU A 317 -2.27 13.50 -0.89
C LEU A 317 -2.31 14.61 0.16
N PHE A 318 -2.03 14.26 1.41
CA PHE A 318 -1.88 15.23 2.49
C PHE A 318 -0.71 16.19 2.21
N TYR A 319 0.43 15.67 1.77
CA TYR A 319 1.60 16.46 1.42
C TYR A 319 1.26 17.55 0.38
N TYR A 320 0.65 17.19 -0.74
CA TYR A 320 0.27 18.17 -1.76
C TYR A 320 -0.82 19.15 -1.31
N SER A 321 -1.66 18.74 -0.37
CA SER A 321 -2.73 19.60 0.14
C SER A 321 -2.24 20.63 1.16
N PHE A 322 -1.26 20.27 2.01
CA PHE A 322 -0.92 21.04 3.20
C PHE A 322 0.58 21.28 3.42
N LEU A 323 1.46 20.39 2.95
CA LEU A 323 2.89 20.43 3.21
C LEU A 323 3.76 20.99 2.06
N GLU A 324 3.29 20.94 0.82
CA GLU A 324 4.12 21.32 -0.35
C GLU A 324 4.67 22.75 -0.23
N LYS A 325 3.90 23.68 0.31
CA LYS A 325 4.31 25.08 0.56
C LYS A 325 4.78 25.33 1.97
N TYR A 326 5.13 24.34 2.68
CA TYR A 326 5.50 24.22 4.08
C TYR A 326 5.07 25.43 4.94
N PRO A 327 3.99 25.34 5.72
CA PRO A 327 3.56 26.41 6.60
C PRO A 327 4.63 26.75 7.63
N THR A 328 4.77 28.03 7.95
CA THR A 328 5.66 28.51 9.03
C THR A 328 5.06 28.38 10.43
N ASP A 329 3.75 28.15 10.51
CA ASP A 329 3.01 27.96 11.75
C ASP A 329 3.18 26.52 12.26
N GLU A 330 3.80 26.33 13.41
CA GLU A 330 4.01 25.03 14.04
C GLU A 330 2.72 24.38 14.55
N ASN A 331 1.65 25.17 14.77
CA ASN A 331 0.31 24.71 15.12
C ASN A 331 -0.65 24.77 13.92
N PHE A 332 -0.11 24.67 12.73
CA PHE A 332 -0.87 24.85 11.48
C PHE A 332 -2.10 23.94 11.42
N TRP A 333 -1.95 22.66 11.76
CA TRP A 333 -3.05 21.69 11.67
C TRP A 333 -4.15 21.99 12.71
N THR A 334 -3.75 22.27 13.94
CA THR A 334 -4.69 22.66 15.00
C THR A 334 -5.50 23.91 14.60
N ASN A 335 -4.87 24.87 13.91
CA ASN A 335 -5.51 26.10 13.44
C ASN A 335 -6.41 25.90 12.21
N GLN A 336 -6.38 24.72 11.55
CA GLN A 336 -7.29 24.39 10.45
C GLN A 336 -8.66 23.85 10.91
N ILE A 337 -8.84 23.52 12.18
CA ILE A 337 -10.08 22.92 12.71
C ILE A 337 -11.27 23.80 12.28
N ASN A 338 -12.34 23.13 11.76
CA ASN A 338 -13.57 23.75 11.27
C ASN A 338 -13.41 24.70 10.07
N THR A 339 -12.28 24.71 9.38
CA THR A 339 -12.16 25.48 8.14
C THR A 339 -12.84 24.74 6.98
N PRO A 340 -13.42 25.46 5.98
CA PRO A 340 -13.99 24.83 4.79
C PRO A 340 -12.95 24.00 4.01
N ARG A 341 -11.68 24.40 4.04
CA ARG A 341 -10.57 23.67 3.41
C ARG A 341 -10.39 22.30 4.03
N LEU A 342 -10.35 22.24 5.38
CA LEU A 342 -10.21 20.98 6.10
C LEU A 342 -11.43 20.08 5.87
N ASN A 343 -12.64 20.62 5.98
CA ASN A 343 -13.88 19.85 5.81
C ASN A 343 -13.97 19.23 4.41
N ASN A 344 -13.62 19.97 3.36
CA ASN A 344 -13.55 19.44 2.00
C ASN A 344 -12.51 18.32 1.86
N TRP A 345 -11.31 18.51 2.46
CA TRP A 345 -10.26 17.51 2.43
C TRP A 345 -10.66 16.24 3.16
N MET A 346 -11.31 16.35 4.34
CA MET A 346 -11.80 15.22 5.14
C MET A 346 -12.80 14.37 4.34
N GLY A 347 -13.73 15.00 3.62
CA GLY A 347 -14.67 14.28 2.74
C GLY A 347 -13.93 13.44 1.68
N LEU A 348 -12.95 14.04 1.00
CA LEU A 348 -12.15 13.37 -0.02
C LEU A 348 -11.25 12.26 0.56
N ALA A 349 -10.70 12.49 1.75
CA ALA A 349 -9.86 11.51 2.42
C ALA A 349 -10.68 10.30 2.91
N PHE A 350 -11.90 10.53 3.42
CA PHE A 350 -12.80 9.45 3.82
C PHE A 350 -13.17 8.53 2.66
N GLU A 351 -13.47 9.09 1.48
CA GLU A 351 -13.72 8.27 0.29
C GLU A 351 -12.56 7.33 -0.04
N ARG A 352 -11.30 7.78 0.14
CA ARG A 352 -10.12 6.93 -0.09
C ARG A 352 -10.01 5.83 0.95
N VAL A 353 -10.24 6.15 2.22
CA VAL A 353 -10.25 5.14 3.28
C VAL A 353 -11.31 4.07 2.99
N CYS A 354 -12.50 4.45 2.54
CA CYS A 354 -13.53 3.49 2.11
C CYS A 354 -13.04 2.60 0.95
N LEU A 355 -12.33 3.18 -0.03
CA LEU A 355 -11.78 2.43 -1.16
C LEU A 355 -10.67 1.44 -0.74
N GLU A 356 -9.92 1.75 0.32
CA GLU A 356 -8.93 0.83 0.91
C GLU A 356 -9.58 -0.28 1.75
N HIS A 357 -10.80 -0.04 2.27
CA HIS A 357 -11.54 -0.95 3.14
C HIS A 357 -12.73 -1.65 2.47
N VAL A 358 -12.68 -1.83 1.14
CA VAL A 358 -13.76 -2.54 0.39
C VAL A 358 -14.00 -3.95 0.91
N LYS A 359 -12.98 -4.63 1.44
CA LYS A 359 -13.13 -5.95 2.06
C LYS A 359 -14.10 -5.90 3.23
N GLN A 360 -13.95 -4.94 4.14
CA GLN A 360 -14.81 -4.73 5.30
C GLN A 360 -16.23 -4.32 4.86
N ILE A 361 -16.33 -3.43 3.87
CA ILE A 361 -17.61 -3.05 3.26
C ILE A 361 -18.35 -4.30 2.76
N LYS A 362 -17.67 -5.20 2.04
CA LYS A 362 -18.26 -6.46 1.56
C LYS A 362 -18.65 -7.40 2.70
N MET A 363 -17.88 -7.43 3.78
CA MET A 363 -18.21 -8.21 4.98
C MET A 363 -19.52 -7.70 5.60
N LYS A 364 -19.65 -6.39 5.79
CA LYS A 364 -20.88 -5.77 6.33
C LYS A 364 -22.10 -6.01 5.45
N LEU A 365 -21.93 -5.97 4.13
CA LEU A 365 -22.98 -6.26 3.15
C LEU A 365 -23.35 -7.75 3.07
N GLY A 366 -22.62 -8.64 3.76
CA GLY A 366 -22.84 -10.10 3.72
C GLY A 366 -22.50 -10.73 2.36
N ILE A 367 -21.62 -10.10 1.57
CA ILE A 367 -21.29 -10.53 0.20
C ILE A 367 -19.84 -11.00 0.02
N SER A 368 -19.15 -11.34 1.10
CA SER A 368 -17.74 -11.81 1.04
C SER A 368 -17.57 -13.08 0.22
N GLY A 369 -18.58 -13.94 0.14
CA GLY A 369 -18.59 -15.17 -0.67
C GLY A 369 -19.06 -14.97 -2.12
N VAL A 370 -19.52 -13.77 -2.49
CA VAL A 370 -20.01 -13.48 -3.84
C VAL A 370 -18.84 -12.91 -4.67
N TYR A 371 -18.66 -13.46 -5.88
CA TYR A 371 -17.72 -12.83 -6.81
C TYR A 371 -18.17 -11.41 -7.15
N THR A 372 -17.27 -10.44 -6.99
CA THR A 372 -17.54 -9.02 -7.18
C THR A 372 -16.42 -8.34 -7.94
N GLU A 373 -16.78 -7.39 -8.79
CA GLU A 373 -15.86 -6.45 -9.39
C GLU A 373 -16.03 -5.08 -8.73
N VAL A 374 -14.91 -4.44 -8.37
CA VAL A 374 -14.89 -3.11 -7.76
C VAL A 374 -14.52 -2.10 -8.83
N ASN A 375 -15.44 -1.23 -9.14
CA ASN A 375 -15.33 -0.26 -10.21
C ASN A 375 -15.65 1.17 -9.71
N SER A 376 -15.35 2.14 -10.51
CA SER A 376 -16.00 3.46 -10.50
C SER A 376 -16.75 3.66 -11.80
N TRP A 377 -17.53 4.72 -11.87
CA TRP A 377 -18.19 5.08 -13.12
C TRP A 377 -18.39 6.58 -13.24
N TYR A 378 -18.34 7.09 -14.46
CA TYR A 378 -18.64 8.48 -14.75
C TYR A 378 -19.20 8.63 -16.16
N CYS A 379 -20.05 9.64 -16.36
CA CYS A 379 -20.47 10.10 -17.67
C CYS A 379 -20.41 11.62 -17.72
N LYS A 380 -20.20 12.17 -18.93
CA LYS A 380 -20.45 13.57 -19.21
C LYS A 380 -21.95 13.75 -19.47
N LYS A 381 -22.44 14.97 -19.33
CA LYS A 381 -23.80 15.33 -19.75
C LYS A 381 -23.96 15.03 -21.25
N ASP A 382 -25.06 14.38 -21.62
CA ASP A 382 -25.40 14.02 -22.98
C ASP A 382 -26.93 13.95 -23.07
N ASP A 383 -27.53 15.04 -23.57
CA ASP A 383 -28.98 15.19 -23.59
C ASP A 383 -29.65 14.18 -24.56
N GLU A 384 -28.96 13.75 -25.64
CA GLU A 384 -29.47 12.75 -26.57
C GLU A 384 -29.59 11.35 -25.93
N LYS A 385 -28.69 11.03 -24.99
CA LYS A 385 -28.68 9.78 -24.23
C LYS A 385 -29.42 9.87 -22.90
N GLY A 386 -29.96 11.04 -22.57
CA GLY A 386 -30.61 11.27 -21.27
C GLY A 386 -29.62 11.15 -20.10
N LEU A 387 -28.38 11.63 -20.25
CA LEU A 387 -27.36 11.62 -19.23
C LEU A 387 -27.21 13.02 -18.61
N PHE A 388 -27.34 13.11 -17.28
CA PHE A 388 -27.17 14.37 -16.53
C PHE A 388 -25.73 14.76 -16.27
N GLY A 389 -24.80 13.80 -16.38
CA GLY A 389 -23.40 13.96 -16.01
C GLY A 389 -23.18 13.60 -14.55
N SER A 390 -22.78 12.38 -14.29
CA SER A 390 -22.59 11.83 -12.94
C SER A 390 -21.24 11.17 -12.76
N GLN A 391 -20.77 11.17 -11.51
CA GLN A 391 -19.61 10.41 -11.05
C GLN A 391 -20.01 9.53 -9.87
N ILE A 392 -19.56 8.28 -9.90
CA ILE A 392 -19.73 7.29 -8.84
C ILE A 392 -18.33 6.75 -8.51
N ASP A 393 -17.87 6.98 -7.29
CA ASP A 393 -16.51 6.66 -6.88
C ASP A 393 -16.34 5.17 -6.55
N LEU A 394 -17.40 4.51 -6.10
CA LEU A 394 -17.40 3.10 -5.75
C LEU A 394 -18.68 2.40 -6.24
N LEU A 395 -18.50 1.44 -7.15
CA LEU A 395 -19.49 0.46 -7.55
C LEU A 395 -18.98 -0.93 -7.17
N ILE A 396 -19.80 -1.72 -6.48
CA ILE A 396 -19.55 -3.14 -6.25
C ILE A 396 -20.52 -3.90 -7.15
N VAL A 397 -20.00 -4.41 -8.27
CA VAL A 397 -20.75 -5.17 -9.26
C VAL A 397 -20.69 -6.64 -8.88
N ARG A 398 -21.83 -7.24 -8.60
CA ARG A 398 -21.95 -8.60 -8.06
C ARG A 398 -22.38 -9.58 -9.16
N LYS A 399 -21.87 -10.79 -9.10
CA LYS A 399 -22.23 -11.85 -10.07
C LYS A 399 -23.71 -12.29 -9.94
N ASP A 400 -24.35 -12.05 -8.80
CA ASP A 400 -25.76 -12.28 -8.55
C ASP A 400 -26.70 -11.17 -9.10
N GLN A 401 -26.20 -10.39 -10.06
CA GLN A 401 -26.92 -9.38 -10.83
C GLN A 401 -27.37 -8.15 -9.99
N VAL A 402 -26.62 -7.83 -8.97
CA VAL A 402 -26.80 -6.62 -8.15
C VAL A 402 -25.59 -5.69 -8.29
N ILE A 403 -25.83 -4.38 -8.29
CA ILE A 403 -24.80 -3.34 -8.20
C ILE A 403 -25.06 -2.54 -6.95
N ASN A 404 -24.13 -2.59 -5.97
CA ASN A 404 -24.16 -1.61 -4.88
C ASN A 404 -23.54 -0.30 -5.39
N LEU A 405 -24.36 0.75 -5.48
CA LEU A 405 -23.94 2.11 -5.77
C LEU A 405 -23.62 2.79 -4.43
N CYS A 406 -22.35 2.92 -4.13
CA CYS A 406 -21.89 3.44 -2.85
C CYS A 406 -21.66 4.94 -2.92
N GLU A 407 -22.32 5.68 -2.05
CA GLU A 407 -22.10 7.11 -1.79
C GLU A 407 -21.44 7.25 -0.42
N MET A 408 -20.29 7.93 -0.38
CA MET A 408 -19.47 8.06 0.83
C MET A 408 -19.58 9.49 1.37
N LYS A 409 -19.90 9.65 2.65
CA LYS A 409 -20.10 10.95 3.31
C LYS A 409 -19.41 10.97 4.68
N TYR A 410 -18.35 11.78 4.80
CA TYR A 410 -17.80 12.10 6.11
C TYR A 410 -18.72 13.06 6.85
N SER A 411 -19.00 12.76 8.10
CA SER A 411 -19.85 13.59 8.98
C SER A 411 -19.36 13.46 10.42
N ASP A 412 -19.45 14.52 11.20
CA ASP A 412 -19.13 14.51 12.63
C ASP A 412 -20.29 14.01 13.51
N THR A 413 -21.47 13.82 12.91
CA THR A 413 -22.68 13.28 13.53
C THR A 413 -23.37 12.33 12.55
N GLU A 414 -24.50 11.74 12.93
CA GLU A 414 -25.36 11.03 12.00
C GLU A 414 -25.71 11.89 10.79
N TYR A 415 -25.58 11.30 9.61
CA TYR A 415 -25.75 12.02 8.35
C TYR A 415 -27.25 12.11 7.99
N THR A 416 -27.73 13.33 7.76
CA THR A 416 -29.10 13.57 7.29
C THR A 416 -29.14 13.64 5.77
N ILE A 417 -29.85 12.72 5.14
CA ILE A 417 -30.11 12.79 3.70
C ILE A 417 -31.10 13.92 3.42
N LYS A 418 -30.64 14.94 2.70
CA LYS A 418 -31.47 16.04 2.24
C LYS A 418 -32.02 15.75 0.84
N LYS A 419 -32.99 16.54 0.41
CA LYS A 419 -33.62 16.43 -0.92
C LYS A 419 -32.59 16.42 -2.05
N GLU A 420 -31.62 17.31 -1.99
CA GLU A 420 -30.55 17.42 -3.02
C GLU A 420 -29.69 16.16 -3.10
N THR A 421 -29.44 15.51 -1.95
CA THR A 421 -28.69 14.26 -1.91
C THR A 421 -29.50 13.11 -2.53
N ASP A 422 -30.77 12.98 -2.18
CA ASP A 422 -31.68 11.98 -2.77
C ASP A 422 -31.79 12.14 -4.28
N GLU A 423 -32.01 13.38 -4.75
CA GLU A 423 -32.04 13.69 -6.18
C GLU A 423 -30.75 13.36 -6.89
N SER A 424 -29.60 13.64 -6.25
CA SER A 424 -28.28 13.29 -6.79
C SER A 424 -28.11 11.77 -6.93
N ILE A 425 -28.52 10.99 -5.93
CA ILE A 425 -28.46 9.51 -5.98
C ILE A 425 -29.37 8.99 -7.10
N ARG A 426 -30.60 9.50 -7.23
CA ARG A 426 -31.52 9.11 -8.31
C ARG A 426 -30.97 9.43 -9.70
N LYS A 427 -30.34 10.61 -9.86
CA LYS A 427 -29.64 10.97 -11.12
C LYS A 427 -28.51 9.99 -11.43
N LYS A 428 -27.67 9.66 -10.45
CA LYS A 428 -26.59 8.67 -10.60
C LYS A 428 -27.10 7.30 -11.03
N ILE A 429 -28.22 6.84 -10.45
CA ILE A 429 -28.87 5.57 -10.84
C ILE A 429 -29.39 5.64 -12.27
N SER A 430 -30.08 6.73 -12.64
CA SER A 430 -30.58 6.95 -14.01
C SER A 430 -29.45 6.98 -15.03
N ASP A 431 -28.42 7.76 -14.75
CA ASP A 431 -27.25 7.88 -15.62
C ASP A 431 -26.52 6.55 -15.79
N LEU A 432 -26.33 5.78 -14.71
CA LEU A 432 -25.71 4.46 -14.76
C LEU A 432 -26.54 3.50 -15.64
N ARG A 433 -27.86 3.47 -15.47
CA ARG A 433 -28.75 2.64 -16.31
C ARG A 433 -28.70 3.06 -17.77
N ASN A 434 -28.83 4.35 -18.05
CA ASN A 434 -28.86 4.87 -19.42
C ASN A 434 -27.49 4.72 -20.12
N GLY A 435 -26.40 4.97 -19.39
CA GLY A 435 -25.05 4.92 -19.94
C GLY A 435 -24.50 3.53 -20.16
N THR A 436 -24.90 2.55 -19.33
CA THR A 436 -24.40 1.17 -19.41
C THR A 436 -25.38 0.16 -19.97
N LYS A 437 -26.67 0.52 -20.03
CA LYS A 437 -27.77 -0.38 -20.39
C LYS A 437 -27.87 -1.63 -19.49
N THR A 438 -27.37 -1.52 -18.25
CA THR A 438 -27.40 -2.63 -17.29
C THR A 438 -28.82 -3.02 -16.90
N LYS A 439 -29.05 -4.33 -16.79
CA LYS A 439 -30.30 -4.92 -16.28
C LYS A 439 -30.19 -5.30 -14.81
N PHE A 440 -29.02 -5.10 -14.18
CA PHE A 440 -28.82 -5.45 -12.78
C PHE A 440 -29.66 -4.56 -11.86
N ALA A 441 -30.09 -5.09 -10.74
CA ALA A 441 -30.66 -4.30 -9.66
C ALA A 441 -29.60 -3.35 -9.10
N ILE A 442 -29.96 -2.08 -8.90
CA ILE A 442 -29.04 -1.07 -8.33
C ILE A 442 -29.48 -0.78 -6.91
N PHE A 443 -28.62 -1.08 -5.94
CA PHE A 443 -28.85 -0.87 -4.52
C PHE A 443 -28.08 0.36 -4.04
N PRO A 444 -28.78 1.49 -3.78
CA PRO A 444 -28.15 2.65 -3.13
C PRO A 444 -27.61 2.24 -1.77
N THR A 445 -26.31 2.49 -1.59
CA THR A 445 -25.58 2.16 -0.35
C THR A 445 -24.90 3.43 0.14
N ILE A 446 -25.17 3.84 1.38
CA ILE A 446 -24.49 4.97 2.02
C ILE A 446 -23.42 4.45 2.95
N ILE A 447 -22.23 5.07 2.86
CA ILE A 447 -21.11 4.82 3.79
C ILE A 447 -20.85 6.14 4.51
N THR A 448 -20.98 6.15 5.83
CA THR A 448 -20.83 7.36 6.64
C THR A 448 -20.18 7.03 7.99
N THR A 449 -19.75 8.03 8.72
CA THR A 449 -19.06 7.86 10.01
C THR A 449 -19.99 7.31 11.09
N TYR A 450 -21.17 7.90 11.27
CA TYR A 450 -22.06 7.62 12.42
C TYR A 450 -23.44 7.05 12.06
N GLY A 451 -23.69 6.74 10.78
CA GLY A 451 -25.00 6.27 10.34
C GLY A 451 -25.89 7.38 9.77
N LEU A 452 -27.17 7.10 9.63
CA LEU A 452 -28.16 8.00 9.03
C LEU A 452 -29.24 8.38 10.04
N VAL A 453 -29.65 9.66 10.01
CA VAL A 453 -30.90 10.10 10.62
C VAL A 453 -32.06 9.55 9.78
N GLU A 454 -33.03 8.91 10.45
CA GLU A 454 -34.25 8.41 9.79
C GLU A 454 -35.13 9.56 9.30
N ASN A 455 -35.45 9.56 8.01
CA ASN A 455 -36.35 10.48 7.37
C ASN A 455 -36.95 9.87 6.08
N SER A 456 -37.84 10.59 5.39
CA SER A 456 -38.46 10.10 4.16
C SER A 456 -37.49 9.76 3.04
N TYR A 457 -36.32 10.36 3.01
CA TYR A 457 -35.27 10.10 1.99
C TYR A 457 -34.39 8.90 2.36
N SER A 458 -34.13 8.66 3.65
CA SER A 458 -33.33 7.52 4.10
C SER A 458 -33.97 6.17 3.79
N LEU A 459 -35.31 6.13 3.66
CA LEU A 459 -36.07 4.92 3.26
C LEU A 459 -35.70 4.41 1.85
N ASN A 460 -35.11 5.26 1.00
CA ASN A 460 -34.68 4.87 -0.35
C ASN A 460 -33.31 4.17 -0.33
N ILE A 461 -32.60 4.14 0.80
CA ILE A 461 -31.29 3.53 0.94
C ILE A 461 -31.43 2.06 1.31
N GLN A 462 -30.80 1.20 0.54
CA GLN A 462 -30.87 -0.25 0.74
C GLN A 462 -29.87 -0.75 1.80
N SER A 463 -28.75 -0.07 1.97
CA SER A 463 -27.71 -0.46 2.93
C SER A 463 -27.00 0.76 3.50
N VAL A 464 -26.73 0.70 4.79
CA VAL A 464 -25.95 1.71 5.51
C VAL A 464 -24.73 1.03 6.13
N ILE A 465 -23.58 1.65 5.92
CA ILE A 465 -22.29 1.21 6.46
C ILE A 465 -21.73 2.35 7.29
N THR A 466 -21.29 2.03 8.50
CA THR A 466 -20.73 3.02 9.42
C THR A 466 -19.22 2.88 9.53
N LEU A 467 -18.58 3.82 10.20
CA LEU A 467 -17.16 3.76 10.52
C LEU A 467 -16.81 2.47 11.28
N ASP A 468 -17.65 2.03 12.22
CA ASP A 468 -17.41 0.80 12.98
C ASP A 468 -17.32 -0.44 12.11
N ASP A 469 -18.06 -0.47 11.01
CA ASP A 469 -18.02 -1.57 10.06
C ASP A 469 -16.70 -1.62 9.26
N LEU A 470 -15.96 -0.52 9.17
CA LEU A 470 -14.64 -0.48 8.54
C LEU A 470 -13.52 -1.05 9.43
N PHE A 471 -13.82 -1.28 10.72
CA PHE A 471 -12.91 -1.93 11.68
C PHE A 471 -13.10 -3.47 11.78
N LEU A 472 -13.92 -4.07 10.91
CA LEU A 472 -14.18 -5.52 10.91
C LEU A 472 -12.94 -6.36 10.51
#